data_f236223e8afdc8975de2c67468373c20
#
_entry.id   f236223e8afdc8975de2c67468373c20
#
_cell.length_a   1.000
_cell.length_b   1.000
_cell.length_c   1.000
_cell.angle_alpha   90.00
_cell.angle_beta   90.00
_cell.angle_gamma   90.00
#
_symmetry.space_group_name_H-M   'P 1'
#
loop_
_entity.id
_entity.type
_entity.pdbx_description
1 polymer ?
#
loop_
_entity_poly.entity_id
_entity_poly.type
_entity_poly.pdbx_seq_one_letter_code
_entity_poly.pdbx_strand_id
1 'polypeptide(L)'
;MTADTRAADEEAIRAADLAWSKAAGDKDAAKMASFYAENAVVMAPGMAAVKGRDAIQQAMTGMMQDPNFALSFTPTKIVVAKAGDQAYELGDFSMTSSDKKKKPVTLKATYVVVWGKQMDGSWKALVDSPTTTTE
;
A
#
# COMPACT_ATOMS: atom_id res chain seq x y z
N MET A 1 1.96 22.20 25.47
CA MET A 1 2.14 22.50 24.04
C MET A 1 2.60 21.22 23.32
N THR A 2 1.88 20.82 22.29
CA THR A 2 2.20 19.60 21.56
C THR A 2 3.22 19.94 20.45
N ALA A 3 4.29 19.19 20.36
CA ALA A 3 5.27 19.38 19.31
C ALA A 3 4.67 19.06 17.94
N ASP A 4 5.13 19.77 16.91
CA ASP A 4 4.76 19.49 15.54
C ASP A 4 5.65 18.36 15.03
N THR A 5 5.06 17.18 14.81
CA THR A 5 5.77 15.99 14.42
C THR A 5 5.71 15.70 12.92
N ARG A 6 5.11 16.59 12.12
CA ARG A 6 4.83 16.31 10.70
C ARG A 6 6.06 15.90 9.90
N ALA A 7 7.19 16.57 10.08
CA ALA A 7 8.39 16.24 9.32
C ALA A 7 8.92 14.85 9.66
N ALA A 8 8.98 14.51 10.94
CA ALA A 8 9.42 13.19 11.39
C ALA A 8 8.45 12.10 10.97
N ASP A 9 7.15 12.39 11.02
CA ASP A 9 6.11 11.46 10.60
C ASP A 9 6.18 11.20 9.09
N GLU A 10 6.43 12.22 8.29
CA GLU A 10 6.60 12.05 6.85
C GLU A 10 7.80 11.12 6.55
N GLU A 11 8.92 11.31 7.24
CA GLU A 11 10.08 10.44 7.07
C GLU A 11 9.77 9.00 7.48
N ALA A 12 9.03 8.80 8.57
CA ALA A 12 8.64 7.47 9.02
C ALA A 12 7.76 6.77 7.99
N ILE A 13 6.82 7.50 7.38
CA ILE A 13 5.96 6.96 6.34
C ILE A 13 6.77 6.61 5.08
N ARG A 14 7.72 7.46 4.68
CA ARG A 14 8.59 7.17 3.54
C ARG A 14 9.42 5.92 3.76
N ALA A 15 9.95 5.74 4.98
CA ALA A 15 10.70 4.53 5.31
C ALA A 15 9.80 3.29 5.29
N ALA A 16 8.57 3.42 5.79
CA ALA A 16 7.60 2.33 5.73
C ALA A 16 7.27 1.96 4.29
N ASP A 17 7.06 2.95 3.41
CA ASP A 17 6.80 2.70 1.99
C ASP A 17 7.94 1.95 1.31
N LEU A 18 9.17 2.34 1.59
CA LEU A 18 10.35 1.70 1.01
C LEU A 18 10.41 0.23 1.42
N ALA A 19 10.20 -0.05 2.70
CA ALA A 19 10.18 -1.42 3.21
C ALA A 19 8.98 -2.20 2.68
N TRP A 20 7.84 -1.55 2.52
CA TRP A 20 6.63 -2.15 1.99
C TRP A 20 6.81 -2.56 0.53
N SER A 21 7.35 -1.65 -0.29
CA SER A 21 7.63 -1.93 -1.70
C SER A 21 8.66 -3.06 -1.85
N LYS A 22 9.65 -3.09 -0.95
CA LYS A 22 10.64 -4.18 -0.94
C LYS A 22 9.97 -5.51 -0.62
N ALA A 23 9.07 -5.55 0.34
CA ALA A 23 8.33 -6.78 0.68
C ALA A 23 7.51 -7.27 -0.52
N ALA A 24 6.91 -6.35 -1.28
CA ALA A 24 6.20 -6.69 -2.51
C ALA A 24 7.15 -7.31 -3.54
N GLY A 25 8.32 -6.70 -3.74
CA GLY A 25 9.33 -7.21 -4.66
C GLY A 25 9.87 -8.59 -4.26
N ASP A 26 9.92 -8.85 -2.96
CA ASP A 26 10.36 -10.14 -2.41
C ASP A 26 9.24 -11.18 -2.41
N LYS A 27 8.03 -10.81 -2.80
CA LYS A 27 6.83 -11.65 -2.75
C LYS A 27 6.55 -12.19 -1.34
N ASP A 28 6.73 -11.33 -0.35
CA ASP A 28 6.51 -11.66 1.05
C ASP A 28 5.15 -11.12 1.49
N ALA A 29 4.12 -11.93 1.32
CA ALA A 29 2.74 -11.53 1.60
C ALA A 29 2.52 -11.19 3.08
N ALA A 30 3.13 -11.95 3.99
CA ALA A 30 3.01 -11.69 5.42
C ALA A 30 3.63 -10.34 5.78
N LYS A 31 4.81 -10.04 5.24
CA LYS A 31 5.49 -8.77 5.47
C LYS A 31 4.67 -7.62 4.89
N MET A 32 4.16 -7.76 3.65
CA MET A 32 3.29 -6.76 3.05
C MET A 32 2.07 -6.48 3.92
N ALA A 33 1.41 -7.53 4.39
CA ALA A 33 0.22 -7.38 5.21
C ALA A 33 0.51 -6.66 6.53
N SER A 34 1.74 -6.78 7.05
CA SER A 34 2.12 -6.14 8.31
C SER A 34 2.09 -4.62 8.26
N PHE A 35 2.09 -4.02 7.06
CA PHE A 35 1.98 -2.56 6.91
C PHE A 35 0.54 -2.04 6.97
N TYR A 36 -0.43 -2.93 6.94
CA TYR A 36 -1.86 -2.58 7.06
C TYR A 36 -2.30 -2.63 8.51
N ALA A 37 -3.20 -1.73 8.87
CA ALA A 37 -3.89 -1.81 10.15
C ALA A 37 -4.79 -3.05 10.17
N GLU A 38 -5.13 -3.52 11.35
CA GLU A 38 -5.96 -4.73 11.50
C GLU A 38 -7.29 -4.61 10.76
N ASN A 39 -7.88 -3.41 10.75
CA ASN A 39 -9.17 -3.14 10.11
C ASN A 39 -9.05 -2.40 8.78
N ALA A 40 -7.89 -2.49 8.13
CA ALA A 40 -7.64 -1.79 6.87
C ALA A 40 -8.55 -2.28 5.75
N VAL A 41 -8.73 -1.44 4.74
CA VAL A 41 -9.55 -1.74 3.57
C VAL A 41 -8.73 -1.47 2.30
N VAL A 42 -8.74 -2.42 1.37
CA VAL A 42 -8.19 -2.24 0.03
C VAL A 42 -9.35 -2.12 -0.96
N MET A 43 -9.35 -1.05 -1.73
CA MET A 43 -10.39 -0.79 -2.73
C MET A 43 -9.74 -0.66 -4.10
N ALA A 44 -9.77 -1.74 -4.86
CA ALA A 44 -9.24 -1.76 -6.23
C ALA A 44 -10.38 -1.70 -7.24
N PRO A 45 -10.16 -1.07 -8.42
CA PRO A 45 -11.20 -0.98 -9.45
C PRO A 45 -11.63 -2.37 -9.92
N GLY A 46 -12.94 -2.52 -10.11
CA GLY A 46 -13.52 -3.76 -10.65
C GLY A 46 -13.57 -4.91 -9.66
N MET A 47 -13.23 -4.68 -8.40
CA MET A 47 -13.21 -5.72 -7.37
C MET A 47 -14.00 -5.27 -6.14
N ALA A 48 -14.58 -6.22 -5.42
CA ALA A 48 -15.15 -5.93 -4.12
C ALA A 48 -14.04 -5.50 -3.16
N ALA A 49 -14.36 -4.60 -2.24
CA ALA A 49 -13.40 -4.17 -1.23
C ALA A 49 -12.92 -5.35 -0.38
N VAL A 50 -11.62 -5.41 -0.13
CA VAL A 50 -11.01 -6.43 0.73
C VAL A 50 -10.83 -5.80 2.11
N LYS A 51 -11.47 -6.38 3.11
CA LYS A 51 -11.53 -5.78 4.46
C LYS A 51 -10.79 -6.65 5.47
N GLY A 52 -9.89 -6.01 6.22
CA GLY A 52 -9.12 -6.65 7.28
C GLY A 52 -7.79 -7.18 6.81
N ARG A 53 -6.80 -7.13 7.72
CA ARG A 53 -5.42 -7.54 7.42
C ARG A 53 -5.34 -8.98 6.94
N ASP A 54 -6.08 -9.89 7.56
CA ASP A 54 -6.01 -11.31 7.20
C ASP A 54 -6.51 -11.56 5.79
N ALA A 55 -7.64 -10.95 5.43
CA ALA A 55 -8.20 -11.08 4.08
C ALA A 55 -7.25 -10.43 3.05
N ILE A 56 -6.62 -9.33 3.40
CA ILE A 56 -5.64 -8.67 2.54
C ILE A 56 -4.43 -9.59 2.32
N GLN A 57 -3.94 -10.22 3.37
CA GLN A 57 -2.82 -11.16 3.24
C GLN A 57 -3.17 -12.34 2.35
N GLN A 58 -4.38 -12.89 2.49
CA GLN A 58 -4.83 -13.98 1.64
C GLN A 58 -4.91 -13.57 0.17
N ALA A 59 -5.43 -12.37 -0.10
CA ALA A 59 -5.51 -11.84 -1.46
C ALA A 59 -4.12 -11.67 -2.07
N MET A 60 -3.17 -11.15 -1.30
CA MET A 60 -1.80 -10.98 -1.76
C MET A 60 -1.09 -12.30 -1.99
N THR A 61 -1.30 -13.27 -1.10
CA THR A 61 -0.75 -14.61 -1.27
C THR A 61 -1.24 -15.21 -2.58
N GLY A 62 -2.52 -15.03 -2.90
CA GLY A 62 -3.08 -15.51 -4.16
C GLY A 62 -2.44 -14.87 -5.38
N MET A 63 -2.27 -13.55 -5.35
CA MET A 63 -1.63 -12.83 -6.46
C MET A 63 -0.18 -13.26 -6.66
N MET A 64 0.53 -13.50 -5.56
CA MET A 64 1.94 -13.88 -5.62
C MET A 64 2.18 -15.31 -6.12
N GLN A 65 1.13 -16.13 -6.26
CA GLN A 65 1.23 -17.44 -6.90
C GLN A 65 1.47 -17.31 -8.40
N ASP A 66 1.12 -16.20 -8.99
CA ASP A 66 1.36 -15.94 -10.41
C ASP A 66 2.87 -15.76 -10.63
N PRO A 67 3.51 -16.61 -11.47
CA PRO A 67 4.96 -16.49 -11.69
C PRO A 67 5.39 -15.17 -12.32
N ASN A 68 4.48 -14.46 -12.98
CA ASN A 68 4.76 -13.16 -13.57
C ASN A 68 4.49 -12.00 -12.61
N PHE A 69 3.99 -12.26 -11.40
CA PHE A 69 3.67 -11.20 -10.47
C PHE A 69 4.89 -10.37 -10.11
N ALA A 70 4.77 -9.06 -10.26
CA ALA A 70 5.76 -8.09 -9.77
C ALA A 70 5.02 -6.82 -9.40
N LEU A 71 5.36 -6.25 -8.27
CA LEU A 71 4.73 -5.04 -7.78
C LEU A 71 5.79 -4.13 -7.18
N SER A 72 5.80 -2.89 -7.62
CA SER A 72 6.62 -1.83 -7.01
C SER A 72 5.81 -0.56 -6.95
N PHE A 73 6.10 0.29 -5.96
CA PHE A 73 5.41 1.56 -5.82
C PHE A 73 6.30 2.59 -5.15
N THR A 74 6.02 3.86 -5.45
CA THR A 74 6.82 5.00 -4.98
C THR A 74 5.89 6.16 -4.64
N PRO A 75 6.04 6.77 -3.45
CA PRO A 75 5.25 7.94 -3.11
C PRO A 75 5.66 9.15 -3.94
N THR A 76 4.67 9.94 -4.37
CA THR A 76 4.90 11.23 -5.03
C THR A 76 4.54 12.39 -4.10
N LYS A 77 3.67 12.16 -3.13
CA LYS A 77 3.25 13.19 -2.18
C LYS A 77 2.77 12.54 -0.89
N ILE A 78 3.28 13.02 0.23
CA ILE A 78 2.82 12.60 1.57
C ILE A 78 2.45 13.87 2.33
N VAL A 79 1.23 13.90 2.86
CA VAL A 79 0.74 15.03 3.66
C VAL A 79 0.27 14.50 5.01
N VAL A 80 0.96 14.94 6.06
CA VAL A 80 0.63 14.55 7.44
C VAL A 80 -0.28 15.61 8.04
N ALA A 81 -1.36 15.20 8.69
CA ALA A 81 -2.23 16.11 9.40
C ALA A 81 -1.48 16.78 10.56
N LYS A 82 -1.83 18.03 10.86
CA LYS A 82 -1.14 18.79 11.91
C LYS A 82 -1.18 18.08 13.27
N ALA A 83 -2.25 17.34 13.56
CA ALA A 83 -2.37 16.57 14.81
C ALA A 83 -1.40 15.40 14.88
N GLY A 84 -0.79 14.99 13.75
CA GLY A 84 0.18 13.90 13.72
C GLY A 84 -0.44 12.51 13.88
N ASP A 85 -1.73 12.37 13.63
CA ASP A 85 -2.46 11.11 13.83
C ASP A 85 -2.87 10.42 12.53
N GLN A 86 -2.93 11.17 11.42
CA GLN A 86 -3.30 10.65 10.11
C GLN A 86 -2.47 11.32 9.02
N ALA A 87 -2.35 10.65 7.90
CA ALA A 87 -1.69 11.18 6.71
C ALA A 87 -2.34 10.58 5.47
N TYR A 88 -2.25 11.30 4.35
CA TYR A 88 -2.56 10.68 3.08
C TYR A 88 -1.31 10.66 2.19
N GLU A 89 -1.30 9.73 1.31
CA GLU A 89 -0.19 9.55 0.37
C GLU A 89 -0.74 9.34 -1.02
N LEU A 90 -0.14 10.02 -1.99
CA LEU A 90 -0.36 9.78 -3.41
C LEU A 90 0.92 9.18 -3.97
N GLY A 91 0.80 8.27 -4.90
CA GLY A 91 1.98 7.66 -5.50
C GLY A 91 1.70 6.97 -6.82
N ASP A 92 2.75 6.40 -7.38
CA ASP A 92 2.70 5.63 -8.62
C ASP A 92 3.04 4.19 -8.33
N PHE A 93 2.39 3.27 -9.03
CA PHE A 93 2.74 1.86 -8.92
C PHE A 93 2.85 1.21 -10.30
N SER A 94 3.60 0.11 -10.33
CA SER A 94 3.71 -0.76 -11.47
C SER A 94 3.41 -2.17 -11.00
N MET A 95 2.43 -2.82 -11.63
CA MET A 95 2.08 -4.19 -11.31
C MET A 95 2.08 -5.04 -12.57
N THR A 96 2.82 -6.14 -12.54
CA THR A 96 2.84 -7.11 -13.62
C THR A 96 2.11 -8.37 -13.16
N SER A 97 1.25 -8.89 -14.01
CA SER A 97 0.52 -10.12 -13.77
C SER A 97 0.35 -10.86 -15.08
N SER A 98 -0.17 -12.09 -15.02
CA SER A 98 -0.41 -12.90 -16.21
C SER A 98 -1.76 -12.55 -16.83
N ASP A 99 -1.81 -12.46 -18.16
CA ASP A 99 -3.06 -12.38 -18.90
C ASP A 99 -3.68 -13.78 -19.07
N LYS A 100 -4.76 -13.87 -19.84
CA LYS A 100 -5.46 -15.13 -20.09
C LYS A 100 -4.59 -16.17 -20.79
N LYS A 101 -3.54 -15.73 -21.49
CA LYS A 101 -2.59 -16.59 -22.19
C LYS A 101 -1.33 -16.84 -21.37
N LYS A 102 -1.34 -16.48 -20.09
CA LYS A 102 -0.22 -16.62 -19.16
C LYS A 102 1.00 -15.77 -19.54
N LYS A 103 0.79 -14.70 -20.31
CA LYS A 103 1.84 -13.76 -20.67
C LYS A 103 1.85 -12.58 -19.71
N PRO A 104 3.02 -12.01 -19.41
CA PRO A 104 3.09 -10.86 -18.50
C PRO A 104 2.44 -9.63 -19.10
N VAL A 105 1.62 -8.95 -18.30
CA VAL A 105 1.01 -7.66 -18.63
C VAL A 105 1.32 -6.72 -17.48
N THR A 106 1.83 -5.53 -17.80
CA THR A 106 2.19 -4.53 -16.80
C THR A 106 1.19 -3.38 -16.81
N LEU A 107 0.64 -3.08 -15.65
CA LEU A 107 -0.21 -1.92 -15.40
C LEU A 107 0.60 -0.89 -14.64
N LYS A 108 0.63 0.35 -15.14
CA LYS A 108 1.21 1.50 -14.42
C LYS A 108 0.09 2.49 -14.13
N ALA A 109 -0.08 2.83 -12.87
CA ALA A 109 -1.17 3.69 -12.44
C ALA A 109 -0.79 4.39 -11.13
N THR A 110 -1.76 5.08 -10.55
CA THR A 110 -1.56 5.83 -9.31
C THR A 110 -2.34 5.18 -8.18
N TYR A 111 -2.01 5.58 -6.95
CA TYR A 111 -2.71 5.06 -5.77
C TYR A 111 -2.88 6.15 -4.73
N VAL A 112 -3.82 5.93 -3.81
CA VAL A 112 -4.00 6.73 -2.60
C VAL A 112 -3.93 5.79 -1.41
N VAL A 113 -3.12 6.14 -0.41
CA VAL A 113 -3.08 5.43 0.88
C VAL A 113 -3.40 6.44 1.98
N VAL A 114 -4.28 6.06 2.88
CA VAL A 114 -4.52 6.80 4.12
C VAL A 114 -3.82 6.05 5.24
N TRP A 115 -2.93 6.75 5.94
CA TRP A 115 -2.13 6.20 7.04
C TRP A 115 -2.71 6.66 8.37
N GLY A 116 -2.66 5.77 9.36
CA GLY A 116 -3.02 6.11 10.75
C GLY A 116 -1.89 5.77 11.70
N LYS A 117 -1.58 6.69 12.61
CA LYS A 117 -0.60 6.43 13.65
C LYS A 117 -1.25 5.57 14.73
N GLN A 118 -0.59 4.46 15.05
CA GLN A 118 -1.08 3.51 16.04
C GLN A 118 -0.65 3.92 17.45
N MET A 119 -1.18 3.27 18.45
CA MET A 119 -0.88 3.57 19.84
C MET A 119 0.61 3.37 20.18
N ASP A 120 1.28 2.46 19.48
CA ASP A 120 2.72 2.22 19.65
C ASP A 120 3.61 3.22 18.89
N GLY A 121 2.99 4.18 18.20
CA GLY A 121 3.70 5.18 17.42
C GLY A 121 4.02 4.77 15.98
N SER A 122 3.76 3.52 15.61
CA SER A 122 3.98 3.07 14.24
C SER A 122 2.87 3.58 13.31
N TRP A 123 3.18 3.68 12.03
CA TRP A 123 2.22 4.06 11.01
C TRP A 123 1.74 2.82 10.26
N LYS A 124 0.43 2.70 10.09
CA LYS A 124 -0.20 1.61 9.35
C LYS A 124 -1.18 2.15 8.33
N ALA A 125 -1.27 1.48 7.18
CA ALA A 125 -2.25 1.85 6.16
C ALA A 125 -3.65 1.49 6.64
N LEU A 126 -4.56 2.46 6.58
CA LEU A 126 -5.98 2.28 6.91
C LEU A 126 -6.79 2.01 5.66
N VAL A 127 -6.46 2.69 4.57
CA VAL A 127 -7.12 2.55 3.28
C VAL A 127 -6.04 2.53 2.22
N ASP A 128 -6.14 1.59 1.30
CA ASP A 128 -5.25 1.49 0.15
C ASP A 128 -6.14 1.40 -1.09
N SER A 129 -6.04 2.40 -1.96
CA SER A 129 -6.90 2.51 -3.13
C SER A 129 -6.06 2.73 -4.39
N PRO A 130 -5.62 1.64 -5.03
CA PRO A 130 -5.02 1.77 -6.35
C PRO A 130 -6.08 2.16 -7.38
N THR A 131 -5.67 2.93 -8.38
CA THR A 131 -6.55 3.33 -9.48
C THR A 131 -6.22 2.51 -10.72
N THR A 132 -6.96 2.77 -11.80
CA THR A 132 -6.57 2.28 -13.12
C THR A 132 -6.26 3.49 -13.98
N THR A 133 -5.41 3.28 -14.99
CA THR A 133 -5.22 4.30 -16.01
C THR A 133 -6.50 4.35 -16.86
N THR A 134 -7.01 5.56 -17.04
CA THR A 134 -8.07 5.81 -18.00
C THR A 134 -7.44 6.40 -19.24
N GLU A 135 -7.83 5.90 -20.35
CA GLU A 135 -7.40 6.47 -21.64
C GLU A 135 -8.35 7.54 -22.11
#